data_dadd52df7c4e03e91c7f53f2b460fe1e
#
_entry.id   dadd52df7c4e03e91c7f53f2b460fe1e
#
_cell.length_a   1.000
_cell.length_b   1.000
_cell.length_c   1.000
_cell.angle_alpha   90.00
_cell.angle_beta   90.00
_cell.angle_gamma   90.00
#
_symmetry.space_group_name_H-M   'P 1'
#
loop_
_entity.id
_entity.type
_entity.pdbx_description
1 polymer ?
#
loop_
_entity_poly.entity_id
_entity_poly.type
_entity_poly.pdbx_seq_one_letter_code
_entity_poly.pdbx_strand_id
1 'polypeptide(L)'
;MENAPEKENTIPQLYAGAPPVRGARRIVFAPWALLEPAEGRANAEAVEAVREALIRCIARGGQPVLCLYAGEDPAWFTAKGGWLMEDNLRCFLRYVGRAARAFGHLTDEYVTFFEPNELVWKKSANRNLNLRFKMLSHMACAHVRAVKLVRDTRAQRQLEETRIGFVLRMYPAIDLRRELLRGDNAATASAYEILPLLAMARGDFLPPLRNTLRIRPGKWADFIAVSGGGDEKKRRYCCRAAATLTETEIWEVMDDREDR
;
A
#
# COMPACT_ATOMS: atom_id res chain seq x y z
N MET A 1 -26.29 -33.93 -9.48
CA MET A 1 -25.27 -32.98 -9.94
C MET A 1 -25.81 -31.60 -9.57
N GLU A 2 -25.49 -31.14 -8.35
CA GLU A 2 -25.88 -29.80 -7.87
C GLU A 2 -24.86 -28.78 -8.38
N ASN A 3 -25.36 -27.81 -9.11
CA ASN A 3 -24.56 -26.65 -9.55
C ASN A 3 -24.14 -25.87 -8.32
N ALA A 4 -22.83 -25.78 -8.10
CA ALA A 4 -22.27 -24.83 -7.15
C ALA A 4 -22.66 -23.42 -7.60
N PRO A 5 -23.10 -22.52 -6.69
CA PRO A 5 -23.45 -21.16 -7.06
C PRO A 5 -22.19 -20.47 -7.59
N GLU A 6 -22.30 -19.92 -8.80
CA GLU A 6 -21.33 -18.94 -9.32
C GLU A 6 -21.15 -17.85 -8.25
N LYS A 7 -19.94 -17.71 -7.75
CA LYS A 7 -19.58 -16.55 -6.94
C LYS A 7 -19.75 -15.33 -7.83
N GLU A 8 -20.87 -14.63 -7.64
CA GLU A 8 -21.04 -13.28 -8.15
C GLU A 8 -19.78 -12.48 -7.84
N ASN A 9 -19.11 -12.02 -8.87
CA ASN A 9 -17.99 -11.08 -8.79
C ASN A 9 -18.52 -9.73 -8.32
N THR A 10 -18.99 -9.68 -7.08
CA THR A 10 -19.40 -8.43 -6.44
C THR A 10 -18.14 -7.63 -6.24
N ILE A 11 -18.00 -6.51 -6.96
CA ILE A 11 -16.96 -5.51 -6.73
C ILE A 11 -17.03 -5.16 -5.25
N PRO A 12 -15.98 -5.46 -4.44
CA PRO A 12 -16.01 -5.18 -3.01
C PRO A 12 -16.39 -3.72 -2.82
N GLN A 13 -17.17 -3.40 -1.80
CA GLN A 13 -17.49 -2.01 -1.48
C GLN A 13 -16.17 -1.27 -1.30
N LEU A 14 -15.72 -0.59 -2.36
CA LEU A 14 -14.49 0.20 -2.40
C LEU A 14 -14.54 1.37 -1.40
N TYR A 15 -15.64 1.44 -0.66
CA TYR A 15 -15.98 2.52 0.23
C TYR A 15 -16.89 2.00 1.36
N ALA A 16 -16.31 1.66 2.49
CA ALA A 16 -17.04 1.44 3.73
C ALA A 16 -16.56 2.48 4.76
N GLY A 17 -17.44 3.29 5.30
CA GLY A 17 -17.11 4.22 6.38
C GLY A 17 -18.16 5.31 6.56
N ALA A 18 -18.21 5.87 7.77
CA ALA A 18 -19.05 6.98 8.18
C ALA A 18 -19.05 8.15 7.16
N PRO A 19 -20.08 9.00 7.13
CA PRO A 19 -20.12 10.13 6.21
C PRO A 19 -18.85 10.98 6.35
N PRO A 20 -18.22 11.40 5.24
CA PRO A 20 -16.93 12.05 5.30
C PRO A 20 -17.05 13.38 6.07
N VAL A 21 -16.14 13.60 7.01
CA VAL A 21 -15.87 14.92 7.53
C VAL A 21 -15.32 15.75 6.37
N ARG A 22 -15.88 16.93 6.12
CA ARG A 22 -15.45 17.81 5.03
C ARG A 22 -13.95 18.07 5.10
N GLY A 23 -13.23 17.84 3.99
CA GLY A 23 -11.78 17.97 3.92
C GLY A 23 -10.99 16.78 4.45
N ALA A 24 -11.64 15.72 4.95
CA ALA A 24 -10.93 14.54 5.41
C ALA A 24 -10.39 13.71 4.22
N ARG A 25 -9.15 13.25 4.37
CA ARG A 25 -8.54 12.29 3.44
C ARG A 25 -9.30 10.96 3.49
N ARG A 26 -9.59 10.40 2.33
CA ARG A 26 -10.26 9.11 2.19
C ARG A 26 -9.51 8.20 1.24
N ILE A 27 -9.09 7.04 1.74
CA ILE A 27 -8.43 6.04 0.90
C ILE A 27 -9.47 5.38 0.01
N VAL A 28 -9.27 5.48 -1.29
CA VAL A 28 -10.03 4.77 -2.33
C VAL A 28 -9.12 3.71 -2.92
N PHE A 29 -9.52 2.45 -2.81
CA PHE A 29 -8.72 1.33 -3.29
C PHE A 29 -8.89 1.15 -4.80
N ALA A 30 -7.77 0.96 -5.50
CA ALA A 30 -7.70 0.53 -6.88
C ALA A 30 -7.25 -0.94 -6.92
N PRO A 31 -8.20 -1.91 -6.90
CA PRO A 31 -7.86 -3.33 -6.75
C PRO A 31 -7.22 -3.86 -8.04
N TRP A 32 -5.89 -4.06 -8.02
CA TRP A 32 -5.12 -4.47 -9.19
C TRP A 32 -5.66 -5.74 -9.85
N ALA A 33 -6.05 -6.74 -9.04
CA ALA A 33 -6.60 -8.00 -9.54
C ALA A 33 -7.88 -7.81 -10.37
N LEU A 34 -8.72 -6.82 -10.02
CA LEU A 34 -9.94 -6.51 -10.75
C LEU A 34 -9.66 -5.59 -11.95
N LEU A 35 -8.75 -4.62 -11.79
CA LEU A 35 -8.41 -3.66 -12.85
C LEU A 35 -7.62 -4.31 -14.00
N GLU A 36 -6.83 -5.35 -13.72
CA GLU A 36 -6.04 -6.09 -14.71
C GLU A 36 -6.18 -7.61 -14.47
N PRO A 37 -7.36 -8.21 -14.73
CA PRO A 37 -7.63 -9.63 -14.48
C PRO A 37 -6.77 -10.58 -15.33
N ALA A 38 -6.32 -10.14 -16.50
CA ALA A 38 -5.35 -10.80 -17.34
C ALA A 38 -4.21 -9.84 -17.66
N GLU A 39 -2.99 -10.37 -17.83
CA GLU A 39 -1.80 -9.54 -18.04
C GLU A 39 -1.98 -8.58 -19.22
N GLY A 40 -1.83 -7.30 -18.95
CA GLY A 40 -1.93 -6.27 -19.94
C GLY A 40 -3.37 -5.91 -20.35
N ARG A 41 -4.39 -6.59 -19.88
CA ARG A 41 -5.80 -6.34 -20.21
C ARG A 41 -6.50 -5.60 -19.08
N ALA A 42 -6.93 -4.38 -19.37
CA ALA A 42 -7.74 -3.61 -18.42
C ALA A 42 -9.19 -4.09 -18.43
N ASN A 43 -9.82 -4.10 -17.24
CA ASN A 43 -11.25 -4.28 -17.07
C ASN A 43 -11.93 -2.91 -17.01
N ALA A 44 -12.68 -2.54 -18.06
CA ALA A 44 -13.32 -1.25 -18.17
C ALA A 44 -14.36 -0.99 -17.07
N GLU A 45 -15.12 -2.01 -16.68
CA GLU A 45 -16.13 -1.93 -15.62
C GLU A 45 -15.47 -1.63 -14.26
N ALA A 46 -14.38 -2.34 -13.92
CA ALA A 46 -13.64 -2.10 -12.70
C ALA A 46 -12.99 -0.69 -12.69
N VAL A 47 -12.49 -0.23 -13.84
CA VAL A 47 -11.97 1.14 -13.99
C VAL A 47 -13.07 2.17 -13.70
N GLU A 48 -14.27 1.97 -14.25
CA GLU A 48 -15.38 2.89 -14.02
C GLU A 48 -15.85 2.88 -12.56
N ALA A 49 -15.91 1.71 -11.92
CA ALA A 49 -16.26 1.62 -10.50
C ALA A 49 -15.29 2.40 -9.59
N VAL A 50 -13.97 2.33 -9.86
CA VAL A 50 -12.97 3.13 -9.12
C VAL A 50 -13.17 4.62 -9.40
N ARG A 51 -13.43 5.00 -10.66
CA ARG A 51 -13.70 6.39 -11.05
C ARG A 51 -14.90 6.95 -10.29
N GLU A 52 -16.00 6.23 -10.27
CA GLU A 52 -17.20 6.60 -9.53
C GLU A 52 -16.94 6.73 -8.02
N ALA A 53 -16.13 5.83 -7.43
CA ALA A 53 -15.77 5.91 -6.02
C ALA A 53 -14.99 7.21 -5.71
N LEU A 54 -14.05 7.60 -6.57
CA LEU A 54 -13.33 8.87 -6.45
C LEU A 54 -14.25 10.08 -6.57
N ILE A 55 -15.13 10.08 -7.58
CA ILE A 55 -16.12 11.16 -7.79
C ILE A 55 -17.08 11.26 -6.59
N ARG A 56 -17.57 10.13 -6.07
CA ARG A 56 -18.43 10.13 -4.87
C ARG A 56 -17.70 10.68 -3.64
N CYS A 57 -16.38 10.39 -3.48
CA CYS A 57 -15.58 10.96 -2.41
C CYS A 57 -15.55 12.49 -2.50
N ILE A 58 -15.22 13.01 -3.68
CA ILE A 58 -15.15 14.46 -3.94
C ILE A 58 -16.52 15.12 -3.72
N ALA A 59 -17.58 14.54 -4.27
CA ALA A 59 -18.95 15.07 -4.15
C ALA A 59 -19.42 15.18 -2.68
N ARG A 60 -18.89 14.33 -1.80
CA ARG A 60 -19.14 14.37 -0.36
C ARG A 60 -18.20 15.31 0.42
N GLY A 61 -17.35 16.05 -0.28
CA GLY A 61 -16.39 16.98 0.31
C GLY A 61 -15.14 16.33 0.90
N GLY A 62 -14.88 15.05 0.61
CA GLY A 62 -13.66 14.36 0.99
C GLY A 62 -12.51 14.62 0.00
N GLN A 63 -11.28 14.40 0.47
CA GLN A 63 -10.09 14.40 -0.37
C GLN A 63 -9.70 12.94 -0.69
N PRO A 64 -9.86 12.47 -1.93
CA PRO A 64 -9.54 11.09 -2.27
C PRO A 64 -8.02 10.86 -2.26
N VAL A 65 -7.60 9.76 -1.64
CA VAL A 65 -6.24 9.23 -1.70
C VAL A 65 -6.29 7.89 -2.42
N LEU A 66 -5.71 7.80 -3.61
CA LEU A 66 -5.78 6.56 -4.40
C LEU A 66 -4.77 5.53 -3.90
N CYS A 67 -5.24 4.42 -3.35
CA CYS A 67 -4.41 3.30 -2.94
C CYS A 67 -4.22 2.32 -4.10
N LEU A 68 -2.96 2.16 -4.54
CA LEU A 68 -2.62 1.36 -5.70
C LEU A 68 -2.50 -0.14 -5.40
N TYR A 69 -2.17 -0.52 -4.14
CA TYR A 69 -2.02 -1.93 -3.79
C TYR A 69 -2.32 -2.18 -2.31
N ALA A 70 -3.27 -3.08 -2.06
CA ALA A 70 -3.69 -3.50 -0.72
C ALA A 70 -3.65 -5.02 -0.50
N GLY A 71 -2.88 -5.74 -1.34
CA GLY A 71 -2.59 -7.17 -1.13
C GLY A 71 -3.27 -8.14 -2.08
N GLU A 72 -4.16 -7.70 -2.93
CA GLU A 72 -4.82 -8.54 -3.93
C GLU A 72 -3.99 -8.62 -5.21
N ASP A 73 -3.28 -9.74 -5.36
CA ASP A 73 -2.49 -10.01 -6.57
C ASP A 73 -3.40 -10.56 -7.68
N PRO A 74 -3.24 -10.11 -8.94
CA PRO A 74 -3.82 -10.82 -10.07
C PRO A 74 -3.33 -12.27 -10.14
N ALA A 75 -4.21 -13.21 -10.47
CA ALA A 75 -3.86 -14.63 -10.55
C ALA A 75 -2.67 -14.89 -11.48
N TRP A 76 -2.62 -14.20 -12.62
CA TRP A 76 -1.50 -14.31 -13.58
C TRP A 76 -0.17 -13.80 -12.99
N PHE A 77 -0.20 -12.77 -12.11
CA PHE A 77 0.99 -12.25 -11.43
C PHE A 77 1.51 -13.27 -10.42
N THR A 78 0.61 -13.86 -9.62
CA THR A 78 0.94 -14.93 -8.67
C THR A 78 1.51 -16.15 -9.39
N ALA A 79 0.94 -16.56 -10.53
CA ALA A 79 1.42 -17.67 -11.35
C ALA A 79 2.85 -17.45 -11.88
N LYS A 80 3.28 -16.22 -12.03
CA LYS A 80 4.67 -15.82 -12.39
C LYS A 80 5.62 -15.72 -11.18
N GLY A 81 5.20 -16.16 -9.98
CA GLY A 81 5.98 -16.07 -8.76
C GLY A 81 5.80 -14.77 -7.97
N GLY A 82 4.88 -13.89 -8.39
CA GLY A 82 4.45 -12.70 -7.65
C GLY A 82 5.63 -11.79 -7.24
N TRP A 83 5.56 -11.29 -6.03
CA TRP A 83 6.57 -10.40 -5.45
C TRP A 83 7.92 -11.07 -5.14
N LEU A 84 8.05 -12.38 -5.29
CA LEU A 84 9.33 -13.07 -5.15
C LEU A 84 10.24 -12.92 -6.36
N MET A 85 9.71 -12.51 -7.51
CA MET A 85 10.44 -12.34 -8.76
C MET A 85 10.67 -10.85 -9.05
N GLU A 86 11.93 -10.44 -9.13
CA GLU A 86 12.30 -9.05 -9.43
C GLU A 86 11.74 -8.57 -10.77
N ASP A 87 11.79 -9.42 -11.79
CA ASP A 87 11.26 -9.10 -13.13
C ASP A 87 9.77 -8.74 -13.13
N ASN A 88 9.02 -9.18 -12.12
CA ASN A 88 7.60 -8.89 -11.99
C ASN A 88 7.31 -7.46 -11.52
N LEU A 89 8.31 -6.73 -11.01
CA LEU A 89 8.15 -5.31 -10.64
C LEU A 89 7.66 -4.47 -11.83
N ARG A 90 8.12 -4.81 -13.05
CA ARG A 90 7.65 -4.15 -14.28
C ARG A 90 6.13 -4.29 -14.50
N CYS A 91 5.55 -5.41 -14.08
CA CYS A 91 4.11 -5.63 -14.20
C CYS A 91 3.34 -4.66 -13.30
N PHE A 92 3.75 -4.55 -12.04
CA PHE A 92 3.19 -3.59 -11.11
C PHE A 92 3.37 -2.14 -11.59
N LEU A 93 4.56 -1.77 -12.04
CA LEU A 93 4.82 -0.41 -12.55
C LEU A 93 3.99 -0.08 -13.80
N ARG A 94 3.78 -1.04 -14.70
CA ARG A 94 2.86 -0.87 -15.84
C ARG A 94 1.43 -0.57 -15.36
N TYR A 95 0.93 -1.33 -14.37
CA TYR A 95 -0.36 -1.09 -13.75
C TYR A 95 -0.41 0.31 -13.10
N VAL A 96 0.58 0.69 -12.30
CA VAL A 96 0.67 2.02 -11.68
C VAL A 96 0.58 3.14 -12.72
N GLY A 97 1.32 3.03 -13.83
CA GLY A 97 1.26 4.02 -14.90
C GLY A 97 -0.11 4.11 -15.57
N ARG A 98 -0.85 2.99 -15.68
CA ARG A 98 -2.25 3.00 -16.16
C ARG A 98 -3.18 3.67 -15.16
N ALA A 99 -3.08 3.33 -13.88
CA ALA A 99 -3.89 3.92 -12.83
C ALA A 99 -3.67 5.45 -12.74
N ALA A 100 -2.40 5.89 -12.78
CA ALA A 100 -2.07 7.32 -12.80
C ALA A 100 -2.67 8.06 -14.01
N ARG A 101 -2.70 7.42 -15.18
CA ARG A 101 -3.35 8.00 -16.36
C ARG A 101 -4.87 8.00 -16.25
N ALA A 102 -5.48 6.93 -15.73
CA ALA A 102 -6.93 6.79 -15.66
C ALA A 102 -7.56 7.71 -14.60
N PHE A 103 -6.89 7.91 -13.46
CA PHE A 103 -7.46 8.53 -12.29
C PHE A 103 -6.77 9.84 -11.86
N GLY A 104 -5.63 10.19 -12.47
CA GLY A 104 -4.81 11.32 -12.04
C GLY A 104 -5.48 12.69 -12.07
N HIS A 105 -6.58 12.86 -12.80
CA HIS A 105 -7.38 14.09 -12.81
C HIS A 105 -8.40 14.17 -11.65
N LEU A 106 -8.57 13.09 -10.89
CA LEU A 106 -9.53 12.98 -9.77
C LEU A 106 -8.83 12.98 -8.41
N THR A 107 -7.51 12.80 -8.36
CA THR A 107 -6.76 12.81 -7.12
C THR A 107 -5.32 13.27 -7.37
N ASP A 108 -4.76 13.96 -6.40
CA ASP A 108 -3.35 14.36 -6.32
C ASP A 108 -2.58 13.59 -5.25
N GLU A 109 -3.26 12.80 -4.40
CA GLU A 109 -2.62 11.99 -3.37
C GLU A 109 -2.70 10.48 -3.67
N TYR A 110 -1.59 9.77 -3.47
CA TYR A 110 -1.46 8.34 -3.75
C TYR A 110 -0.83 7.58 -2.59
N VAL A 111 -1.39 6.42 -2.28
CA VAL A 111 -0.78 5.38 -1.46
C VAL A 111 -0.32 4.27 -2.40
N THR A 112 0.98 4.00 -2.45
CA THR A 112 1.52 2.94 -3.31
C THR A 112 1.22 1.55 -2.76
N PHE A 113 1.46 1.37 -1.45
CA PHE A 113 1.23 0.12 -0.73
C PHE A 113 0.50 0.36 0.57
N PHE A 114 -0.50 -0.46 0.83
CA PHE A 114 -1.24 -0.48 2.09
C PHE A 114 -0.75 -1.66 2.93
N GLU A 115 -0.08 -1.38 4.04
CA GLU A 115 0.45 -2.35 5.00
C GLU A 115 1.33 -3.46 4.38
N PRO A 116 2.38 -3.13 3.59
CA PRO A 116 3.19 -4.14 2.91
C PRO A 116 3.85 -5.13 3.89
N ASN A 117 4.19 -4.69 5.09
CA ASN A 117 4.76 -5.53 6.14
C ASN A 117 3.76 -6.59 6.64
N GLU A 118 2.50 -6.21 6.81
CA GLU A 118 1.42 -7.14 7.19
C GLU A 118 1.07 -8.10 6.03
N LEU A 119 1.07 -7.57 4.80
CA LEU A 119 0.79 -8.37 3.61
C LEU A 119 1.78 -9.51 3.39
N VAL A 120 3.08 -9.24 3.54
CA VAL A 120 4.09 -10.30 3.39
C VAL A 120 4.00 -11.35 4.50
N TRP A 121 3.57 -10.92 5.69
CA TRP A 121 3.30 -11.85 6.78
C TRP A 121 2.16 -12.81 6.42
N LYS A 122 1.04 -12.29 5.93
CA LYS A 122 -0.14 -13.08 5.54
C LYS A 122 0.14 -13.98 4.33
N LYS A 123 0.88 -13.49 3.34
CA LYS A 123 1.18 -14.23 2.09
C LYS A 123 2.20 -15.36 2.28
N SER A 124 3.07 -15.26 3.29
CA SER A 124 4.07 -16.31 3.54
C SER A 124 3.54 -17.36 4.50
N ALA A 125 2.83 -18.36 3.98
CA ALA A 125 2.32 -19.49 4.75
C ALA A 125 3.42 -20.27 5.54
N ASN A 126 4.64 -20.21 5.07
CA ASN A 126 5.79 -20.87 5.67
C ASN A 126 6.71 -19.82 6.29
N ARG A 127 6.64 -19.54 7.55
CA ARG A 127 7.50 -18.67 8.38
C ARG A 127 8.96 -18.40 7.88
N ASN A 128 9.19 -18.44 6.57
CA ASN A 128 10.49 -18.21 5.95
C ASN A 128 10.80 -16.73 5.88
N LEU A 129 11.55 -16.24 6.84
CA LEU A 129 11.97 -14.85 6.97
C LEU A 129 12.66 -14.31 5.72
N ASN A 130 13.50 -15.13 5.07
CA ASN A 130 14.22 -14.71 3.87
C ASN A 130 13.27 -14.39 2.71
N LEU A 131 12.21 -15.18 2.53
CA LEU A 131 11.20 -14.91 1.50
C LEU A 131 10.40 -13.64 1.81
N ARG A 132 10.07 -13.40 3.07
CA ARG A 132 9.38 -12.18 3.51
C ARG A 132 10.22 -10.94 3.22
N PHE A 133 11.48 -10.93 3.66
CA PHE A 133 12.39 -9.82 3.39
C PHE A 133 12.69 -9.65 1.90
N LYS A 134 12.70 -10.74 1.13
CA LYS A 134 12.80 -10.65 -0.33
C LYS A 134 11.60 -9.93 -0.94
N MET A 135 10.36 -10.29 -0.54
CA MET A 135 9.15 -9.60 -0.99
C MET A 135 9.14 -8.13 -0.58
N LEU A 136 9.47 -7.82 0.69
CA LEU A 136 9.56 -6.43 1.17
C LEU A 136 10.61 -5.63 0.40
N SER A 137 11.75 -6.21 0.07
CA SER A 137 12.79 -5.57 -0.75
C SER A 137 12.23 -5.16 -2.12
N HIS A 138 11.52 -6.08 -2.78
CA HIS A 138 10.92 -5.82 -4.07
C HIS A 138 9.78 -4.79 -3.98
N MET A 139 8.93 -4.85 -2.94
CA MET A 139 7.88 -3.86 -2.72
C MET A 139 8.46 -2.47 -2.43
N ALA A 140 9.52 -2.36 -1.63
CA ALA A 140 10.20 -1.09 -1.38
C ALA A 140 10.84 -0.51 -2.64
N CYS A 141 11.51 -1.34 -3.45
CA CYS A 141 12.02 -0.92 -4.74
C CYS A 141 10.91 -0.47 -5.69
N ALA A 142 9.80 -1.22 -5.73
CA ALA A 142 8.63 -0.89 -6.54
C ALA A 142 7.98 0.43 -6.10
N HIS A 143 7.92 0.69 -4.78
CA HIS A 143 7.44 1.98 -4.24
C HIS A 143 8.22 3.15 -4.82
N VAL A 144 9.54 3.15 -4.67
CA VAL A 144 10.39 4.25 -5.16
C VAL A 144 10.24 4.47 -6.67
N ARG A 145 10.16 3.39 -7.44
CA ARG A 145 9.92 3.48 -8.88
C ARG A 145 8.52 3.98 -9.22
N ALA A 146 7.51 3.58 -8.44
CA ALA A 146 6.14 4.05 -8.59
C ALA A 146 6.02 5.55 -8.29
N VAL A 147 6.68 6.05 -7.24
CA VAL A 147 6.75 7.49 -6.92
C VAL A 147 7.21 8.29 -8.13
N LYS A 148 8.36 7.89 -8.70
CA LYS A 148 8.88 8.57 -9.89
C LYS A 148 7.90 8.48 -11.07
N LEU A 149 7.37 7.29 -11.35
CA LEU A 149 6.47 7.06 -12.47
C LEU A 149 5.18 7.87 -12.38
N VAL A 150 4.57 7.95 -11.19
CA VAL A 150 3.34 8.74 -10.97
C VAL A 150 3.64 10.22 -11.19
N ARG A 151 4.72 10.75 -10.61
CA ARG A 151 5.15 12.14 -10.79
C ARG A 151 5.39 12.46 -12.27
N ASP A 152 6.17 11.64 -12.97
CA ASP A 152 6.46 11.82 -14.39
C ASP A 152 5.17 11.76 -15.24
N THR A 153 4.26 10.81 -14.95
CA THR A 153 3.00 10.66 -15.68
C THR A 153 2.07 11.87 -15.49
N ARG A 154 2.01 12.42 -14.29
CA ARG A 154 1.19 13.61 -13.99
C ARG A 154 1.78 14.87 -14.61
N ALA A 155 3.10 15.05 -14.51
CA ALA A 155 3.80 16.18 -15.14
C ALA A 155 3.62 16.22 -16.67
N GLN A 156 3.70 15.05 -17.34
CA GLN A 156 3.42 14.93 -18.78
C GLN A 156 2.00 15.37 -19.17
N ARG A 157 1.05 15.30 -18.23
CA ARG A 157 -0.34 15.70 -18.41
C ARG A 157 -0.66 17.09 -17.87
N GLN A 158 0.36 17.83 -17.44
CA GLN A 158 0.22 19.18 -16.86
C GLN A 158 -0.74 19.22 -15.65
N LEU A 159 -0.78 18.13 -14.88
CA LEU A 159 -1.54 18.06 -13.63
C LEU A 159 -0.70 18.64 -12.48
N GLU A 160 -1.40 19.17 -11.47
CA GLU A 160 -0.77 19.75 -10.27
C GLU A 160 0.18 18.78 -9.58
N GLU A 161 1.04 19.31 -8.68
CA GLU A 161 1.93 18.50 -7.86
C GLU A 161 1.18 17.37 -7.18
N THR A 162 1.88 16.26 -7.03
CA THR A 162 1.31 15.06 -6.44
C THR A 162 2.04 14.70 -5.15
N ARG A 163 1.29 14.24 -4.17
CA ARG A 163 1.80 13.72 -2.91
C ARG A 163 1.65 12.21 -2.90
N ILE A 164 2.75 11.52 -2.65
CA ILE A 164 2.81 10.07 -2.71
C ILE A 164 3.41 9.53 -1.43
N GLY A 165 2.72 8.57 -0.84
CA GLY A 165 3.14 7.89 0.37
C GLY A 165 2.80 6.42 0.38
N PHE A 166 2.81 5.84 1.54
CA PHE A 166 2.40 4.46 1.81
C PHE A 166 1.76 4.35 3.19
N VAL A 167 1.01 3.28 3.41
CA VAL A 167 0.50 2.93 4.74
C VAL A 167 1.37 1.85 5.33
N LEU A 168 1.78 2.01 6.57
CA LEU A 168 2.55 1.01 7.30
C LEU A 168 1.80 0.62 8.58
N ARG A 169 1.66 -0.68 8.81
CA ARG A 169 1.15 -1.16 10.10
C ARG A 169 2.26 -1.13 11.13
N MET A 170 2.02 -0.44 12.23
CA MET A 170 2.96 -0.34 13.34
C MET A 170 2.29 -0.77 14.65
N TYR A 171 3.06 -1.47 15.47
CA TYR A 171 2.63 -1.93 16.77
C TYR A 171 3.47 -1.26 17.87
N PRO A 172 2.89 -0.84 18.98
CA PRO A 172 3.67 -0.36 20.10
C PRO A 172 4.53 -1.47 20.68
N ALA A 173 5.70 -1.11 21.20
CA ALA A 173 6.68 -2.06 21.76
C ALA A 173 6.09 -3.01 22.84
N ILE A 174 5.01 -2.61 23.50
CA ILE A 174 4.29 -3.43 24.51
C ILE A 174 3.56 -4.60 23.83
N ASP A 175 3.01 -4.40 22.64
CA ASP A 175 2.30 -5.45 21.91
C ASP A 175 3.29 -6.40 21.21
N LEU A 176 4.50 -5.92 20.89
CA LEU A 176 5.61 -6.75 20.42
C LEU A 176 5.97 -7.87 21.41
N ARG A 177 5.82 -7.65 22.73
CA ARG A 177 6.03 -8.70 23.74
C ARG A 177 4.99 -9.83 23.63
N ARG A 178 3.76 -9.57 23.19
CA ARG A 178 2.73 -10.60 22.98
C ARG A 178 3.03 -11.44 21.73
N GLU A 179 3.53 -10.81 20.68
CA GLU A 179 3.98 -11.50 19.44
C GLU A 179 5.24 -12.36 19.72
N LEU A 180 6.11 -11.95 20.64
CA LEU A 180 7.25 -12.72 21.13
C LEU A 180 6.86 -14.08 21.73
N LEU A 181 5.73 -14.15 22.43
CA LEU A 181 5.19 -15.39 22.99
C LEU A 181 4.71 -16.36 21.91
N ARG A 182 4.57 -15.90 20.65
CA ARG A 182 4.23 -16.71 19.47
C ARG A 182 5.46 -17.26 18.73
N GLY A 183 6.67 -17.04 19.21
CA GLY A 183 7.90 -17.63 18.71
C GLY A 183 8.72 -16.77 17.75
N ASP A 184 8.33 -15.53 17.51
CA ASP A 184 9.18 -14.54 16.83
C ASP A 184 9.91 -13.69 17.89
N ASN A 185 11.19 -13.33 17.64
CA ASN A 185 11.91 -12.49 18.56
C ASN A 185 11.61 -10.99 18.32
N ALA A 186 11.74 -10.12 19.35
CA ALA A 186 11.46 -8.69 19.28
C ALA A 186 12.22 -7.99 18.15
N ALA A 187 13.46 -8.41 17.90
CA ALA A 187 14.28 -7.85 16.84
C ALA A 187 13.68 -8.11 15.45
N THR A 188 13.11 -9.30 15.25
CA THR A 188 12.42 -9.65 13.99
C THR A 188 11.15 -8.83 13.79
N ALA A 189 10.32 -8.69 14.83
CA ALA A 189 9.09 -7.89 14.75
C ALA A 189 9.41 -6.42 14.43
N SER A 190 10.36 -5.80 15.14
CA SER A 190 10.80 -4.43 14.86
C SER A 190 11.40 -4.26 13.45
N ALA A 191 12.09 -5.28 12.94
CA ALA A 191 12.63 -5.24 11.58
C ALA A 191 11.55 -5.16 10.51
N TYR A 192 10.39 -5.80 10.71
CA TYR A 192 9.24 -5.71 9.78
C TYR A 192 8.59 -4.34 9.72
N GLU A 193 8.80 -3.50 10.72
CA GLU A 193 8.27 -2.15 10.77
C GLU A 193 9.29 -1.13 10.30
N ILE A 194 10.49 -1.15 10.90
CA ILE A 194 11.52 -0.13 10.71
C ILE A 194 12.19 -0.25 9.34
N LEU A 195 12.54 -1.46 8.90
CA LEU A 195 13.28 -1.64 7.65
C LEU A 195 12.49 -1.21 6.42
N PRO A 196 11.22 -1.64 6.21
CA PRO A 196 10.43 -1.12 5.10
C PRO A 196 10.14 0.38 5.23
N LEU A 197 9.96 0.90 6.45
CA LEU A 197 9.79 2.33 6.69
C LEU A 197 10.97 3.12 6.12
N LEU A 198 12.20 2.78 6.50
CA LEU A 198 13.40 3.46 6.03
C LEU A 198 13.64 3.27 4.53
N ALA A 199 13.47 2.05 4.02
CA ALA A 199 13.67 1.75 2.61
C ALA A 199 12.68 2.51 1.71
N MET A 200 11.41 2.58 2.08
CA MET A 200 10.37 3.24 1.29
C MET A 200 10.40 4.76 1.44
N ALA A 201 10.63 5.29 2.65
CA ALA A 201 10.64 6.73 2.85
C ALA A 201 11.93 7.40 2.39
N ARG A 202 13.08 6.75 2.60
CA ARG A 202 14.41 7.34 2.43
C ARG A 202 15.31 6.63 1.42
N GLY A 203 14.93 5.44 0.94
CA GLY A 203 15.80 4.61 0.09
C GLY A 203 16.94 3.94 0.86
N ASP A 204 16.85 3.87 2.19
CA ASP A 204 17.86 3.27 3.06
C ASP A 204 17.58 1.77 3.23
N PHE A 205 18.15 0.97 2.36
CA PHE A 205 18.00 -0.49 2.37
C PHE A 205 19.01 -1.12 3.34
N LEU A 206 18.60 -1.30 4.59
CA LEU A 206 19.41 -1.98 5.60
C LEU A 206 19.17 -3.49 5.57
N PRO A 207 20.21 -4.33 5.81
CA PRO A 207 20.02 -5.77 5.89
C PRO A 207 18.95 -6.17 6.93
N PRO A 208 18.12 -7.16 6.64
CA PRO A 208 18.16 -8.07 5.50
C PRO A 208 17.46 -7.59 4.22
N LEU A 209 16.96 -6.34 4.13
CA LEU A 209 16.43 -5.80 2.88
C LEU A 209 17.53 -5.62 1.84
N ARG A 210 17.20 -5.87 0.58
CA ARG A 210 18.13 -5.77 -0.55
C ARG A 210 17.67 -4.70 -1.53
N ASN A 211 18.56 -3.79 -1.87
CA ASN A 211 18.35 -2.77 -2.89
C ASN A 211 18.63 -3.35 -4.28
N THR A 212 17.69 -4.13 -4.83
CA THR A 212 17.86 -4.84 -6.10
C THR A 212 17.88 -3.90 -7.31
N LEU A 213 17.18 -2.76 -7.22
CA LEU A 213 17.11 -1.76 -8.30
C LEU A 213 18.09 -0.59 -8.14
N ARG A 214 19.07 -0.71 -7.25
CA ARG A 214 20.08 0.33 -6.99
C ARG A 214 19.46 1.70 -6.74
N ILE A 215 18.43 1.75 -5.90
CA ILE A 215 17.77 2.99 -5.46
C ILE A 215 18.79 3.84 -4.70
N ARG A 216 18.85 5.13 -5.02
CA ARG A 216 19.69 6.08 -4.28
C ARG A 216 18.93 6.60 -3.06
N PRO A 217 19.63 6.87 -1.94
CA PRO A 217 19.02 7.58 -0.82
C PRO A 217 18.41 8.91 -1.26
N GLY A 218 17.28 9.26 -0.67
CA GLY A 218 16.54 10.47 -1.01
C GLY A 218 15.17 10.51 -0.32
N LYS A 219 14.37 11.54 -0.57
CA LYS A 219 12.99 11.62 -0.08
C LYS A 219 12.06 10.93 -1.07
N TRP A 220 11.59 9.74 -0.71
CA TRP A 220 10.75 8.89 -1.55
C TRP A 220 9.30 8.76 -1.08
N ALA A 221 8.96 9.41 0.04
CA ALA A 221 7.58 9.56 0.47
C ALA A 221 7.32 11.01 0.90
N ASP A 222 6.19 11.55 0.51
CA ASP A 222 5.73 12.88 0.93
C ASP A 222 4.96 12.78 2.25
N PHE A 223 4.34 11.63 2.49
CA PHE A 223 3.67 11.28 3.75
C PHE A 223 3.77 9.78 4.03
N ILE A 224 3.57 9.43 5.28
CA ILE A 224 3.42 8.05 5.74
C ILE A 224 2.14 7.98 6.56
N ALA A 225 1.25 7.07 6.20
CA ALA A 225 0.08 6.78 7.00
C ALA A 225 0.37 5.59 7.93
N VAL A 226 0.05 5.74 9.20
CA VAL A 226 0.25 4.68 10.19
C VAL A 226 -1.09 4.06 10.54
N SER A 227 -1.19 2.74 10.39
CA SER A 227 -2.31 1.92 10.83
C SER A 227 -1.94 1.07 12.03
N GLY A 228 -2.92 0.55 12.75
CA GLY A 228 -2.72 -0.25 13.95
C GLY A 228 -2.48 0.61 15.20
N GLY A 229 -1.76 0.05 16.16
CA GLY A 229 -1.44 0.76 17.40
C GLY A 229 -2.51 0.68 18.50
N GLY A 230 -3.67 0.08 18.27
CA GLY A 230 -4.75 -0.08 19.26
C GLY A 230 -5.38 1.25 19.66
N ASP A 231 -5.29 1.62 20.95
CA ASP A 231 -5.85 2.87 21.43
C ASP A 231 -5.10 4.13 20.92
N GLU A 232 -5.72 5.31 21.13
CA GLU A 232 -5.18 6.60 20.65
C GLU A 232 -3.76 6.89 21.16
N LYS A 233 -3.44 6.52 22.40
CA LYS A 233 -2.10 6.76 22.97
C LYS A 233 -1.05 5.93 22.26
N LYS A 234 -1.35 4.70 21.91
CA LYS A 234 -0.47 3.79 21.19
C LYS A 234 -0.27 4.25 19.74
N ARG A 235 -1.36 4.68 19.06
CA ARG A 235 -1.27 5.26 17.71
C ARG A 235 -0.37 6.49 17.67
N ARG A 236 -0.54 7.42 18.61
CA ARG A 236 0.32 8.61 18.72
C ARG A 236 1.80 8.26 18.92
N TYR A 237 2.07 7.19 19.68
CA TYR A 237 3.45 6.71 19.85
C TYR A 237 4.04 6.21 18.53
N CYS A 238 3.33 5.37 17.79
CA CYS A 238 3.76 4.87 16.49
C CYS A 238 3.99 6.00 15.49
N CYS A 239 3.10 6.99 15.43
CA CYS A 239 3.26 8.16 14.56
C CYS A 239 4.52 8.97 14.91
N ARG A 240 4.79 9.21 16.19
CA ARG A 240 6.01 9.91 16.61
C ARG A 240 7.27 9.13 16.25
N ALA A 241 7.29 7.82 16.46
CA ALA A 241 8.42 6.99 16.09
C ALA A 241 8.69 7.03 14.58
N ALA A 242 7.67 6.91 13.74
CA ALA A 242 7.80 7.02 12.29
C ALA A 242 8.30 8.41 11.87
N ALA A 243 7.74 9.48 12.43
CA ALA A 243 8.18 10.86 12.16
C ALA A 243 9.65 11.08 12.50
N THR A 244 10.08 10.62 13.67
CA THR A 244 11.48 10.76 14.11
C THR A 244 12.45 10.03 13.20
N LEU A 245 12.06 8.86 12.67
CA LEU A 245 12.93 8.04 11.84
C LEU A 245 13.04 8.55 10.39
N THR A 246 12.01 9.26 9.89
CA THR A 246 11.90 9.56 8.46
C THR A 246 11.88 11.04 8.13
N GLU A 247 11.62 11.91 9.11
CA GLU A 247 11.40 13.36 8.91
C GLU A 247 10.29 13.65 7.88
N THR A 248 9.31 12.77 7.78
CA THR A 248 8.22 12.82 6.80
C THR A 248 6.91 13.11 7.52
N GLU A 249 5.97 13.75 6.83
CA GLU A 249 4.62 13.97 7.35
C GLU A 249 3.95 12.63 7.70
N ILE A 250 3.39 12.53 8.89
CA ILE A 250 2.70 11.33 9.37
C ILE A 250 1.23 11.66 9.59
N TRP A 251 0.34 10.78 9.16
CA TRP A 251 -1.07 10.81 9.53
C TRP A 251 -1.59 9.41 9.90
N GLU A 252 -2.65 9.38 10.69
CA GLU A 252 -3.26 8.13 11.15
C GLU A 252 -4.31 7.65 10.17
N VAL A 253 -4.30 6.35 9.87
CA VAL A 253 -5.44 5.71 9.21
C VAL A 253 -6.42 5.29 10.31
N MET A 254 -7.59 5.89 10.30
CA MET A 254 -8.68 5.41 11.15
C MET A 254 -9.24 4.13 10.53
N ASP A 255 -9.04 3.00 11.21
CA ASP A 255 -9.58 1.70 10.77
C ASP A 255 -11.01 1.58 11.33
N ASP A 256 -11.99 1.84 10.49
CA ASP A 256 -13.42 1.68 10.81
C ASP A 256 -13.81 0.20 11.07
N ARG A 257 -12.84 -0.73 11.03
CA ARG A 257 -13.06 -2.18 11.22
C ARG A 257 -12.97 -2.65 12.66
N GLU A 258 -12.48 -1.82 13.59
CA GLU A 258 -12.35 -2.19 15.00
C GLU A 258 -13.64 -1.96 15.82
N ASP A 259 -14.68 -1.34 15.25
CA ASP A 259 -15.96 -1.04 15.91
C ASP A 259 -17.11 -2.01 15.52
N ARG A 260 -16.79 -3.25 15.07
CA ARG A 260 -17.80 -4.29 14.79
C ARG A 260 -17.52 -5.59 15.51
#